data_c16404a5684294bafcca1db505ef6a77
#
_entry.id   c16404a5684294bafcca1db505ef6a77
#
_cell.length_a   1.000
_cell.length_b   1.000
_cell.length_c   1.000
_cell.angle_alpha   90.00
_cell.angle_beta   90.00
_cell.angle_gamma   90.00
#
_symmetry.space_group_name_H-M   'P 1'
#
loop_
_entity.id
_entity.type
_entity.pdbx_description
1 polymer ?
#
loop_
_entity_poly.entity_id
_entity_poly.type
_entity_poly.pdbx_seq_one_letter_code
_entity_poly.pdbx_strand_id
1 'polypeptide(L)'
;MNLTPYIHTRSGDPDFVDLDWAEPILDWTTDRLVDMPSGIHRHPVVFVAYREGISAIKELPVRLARHEFDMLRAMEDETRHMARAVGHVERPWLQPDVEASGAIITRFVRHAFPYRELVL
;
A
#
# COMPACT_ATOMS: atom_id res chain seq x y z
N MET A 1 -4.55 25.58 -4.51
CA MET A 1 -3.49 24.66 -4.93
C MET A 1 -4.09 23.28 -5.17
N ASN A 2 -3.75 22.68 -6.28
CA ASN A 2 -4.28 21.36 -6.61
C ASN A 2 -3.32 20.27 -6.15
N LEU A 3 -3.74 19.51 -5.15
CA LEU A 3 -2.94 18.41 -4.61
C LEU A 3 -3.46 17.09 -5.16
N THR A 4 -3.19 16.88 -6.44
CA THR A 4 -3.63 15.67 -7.13
C THR A 4 -2.49 14.66 -7.18
N PRO A 5 -2.65 13.48 -6.55
CA PRO A 5 -1.61 12.46 -6.59
C PRO A 5 -1.59 11.75 -7.94
N TYR A 6 -0.45 11.17 -8.24
CA TYR A 6 -0.35 10.22 -9.34
C TYR A 6 -0.48 8.83 -8.73
N ILE A 7 -1.52 8.09 -9.15
CA ILE A 7 -1.80 6.76 -8.62
C ILE A 7 -1.73 5.76 -9.75
N HIS A 8 -0.82 4.79 -9.59
CA HIS A 8 -0.72 3.67 -10.52
C HIS A 8 -1.21 2.43 -9.81
N THR A 9 -2.26 1.80 -10.35
CA THR A 9 -2.77 0.54 -9.80
C THR A 9 -2.93 -0.48 -10.91
N ARG A 10 -2.95 -1.75 -10.51
CA ARG A 10 -3.12 -2.84 -11.46
C ARG A 10 -4.59 -3.04 -11.77
N SER A 11 -4.84 -3.55 -12.97
CA SER A 11 -6.19 -3.89 -13.39
C SER A 11 -6.82 -4.90 -12.43
N GLY A 12 -8.07 -4.67 -12.06
CA GLY A 12 -8.78 -5.54 -11.14
C GLY A 12 -8.67 -5.13 -9.68
N ASP A 13 -7.80 -4.17 -9.37
CA ASP A 13 -7.67 -3.64 -8.01
C ASP A 13 -8.41 -2.31 -7.91
N PRO A 14 -8.73 -1.86 -6.67
CA PRO A 14 -9.32 -0.54 -6.51
C PRO A 14 -8.39 0.54 -7.03
N ASP A 15 -8.93 1.71 -7.33
CA ASP A 15 -8.10 2.82 -7.80
C ASP A 15 -7.64 3.74 -6.67
N PHE A 16 -8.18 3.57 -5.47
CA PHE A 16 -7.79 4.29 -4.25
C PHE A 16 -7.93 5.82 -4.36
N VAL A 17 -8.67 6.32 -5.34
CA VAL A 17 -8.79 7.78 -5.51
C VAL A 17 -9.64 8.43 -4.43
N ASP A 18 -10.44 7.65 -3.72
CA ASP A 18 -11.30 8.17 -2.66
C ASP A 18 -10.57 8.44 -1.35
N LEU A 19 -9.29 8.08 -1.27
CA LEU A 19 -8.51 8.32 -0.06
C LEU A 19 -7.95 9.73 -0.07
N ASP A 20 -7.67 10.25 1.13
CA ASP A 20 -7.24 11.64 1.29
C ASP A 20 -5.72 11.76 1.09
N TRP A 21 -5.28 11.64 -0.14
CA TRP A 21 -3.85 11.66 -0.46
C TRP A 21 -3.18 13.00 -0.19
N ALA A 22 -3.96 14.07 -0.03
CA ALA A 22 -3.39 15.37 0.32
C ALA A 22 -2.83 15.40 1.73
N GLU A 23 -3.24 14.43 2.59
CA GLU A 23 -2.81 14.34 3.97
C GLU A 23 -1.87 13.17 4.18
N PRO A 24 -0.96 13.23 5.17
CA PRO A 24 -0.17 12.06 5.54
C PRO A 24 -1.08 10.90 5.95
N ILE A 25 -0.66 9.68 5.66
CA ILE A 25 -1.55 8.54 5.88
C ILE A 25 -1.92 8.36 7.34
N LEU A 26 -1.05 8.75 8.28
CA LEU A 26 -1.37 8.61 9.70
C LEU A 26 -2.43 9.61 10.17
N ASP A 27 -2.75 10.61 9.35
CA ASP A 27 -3.79 11.58 9.68
C ASP A 27 -5.13 11.24 9.04
N TRP A 28 -5.20 10.16 8.30
CA TRP A 28 -6.45 9.79 7.61
C TRP A 28 -7.53 9.42 8.60
N THR A 29 -8.77 9.77 8.25
CA THR A 29 -9.96 9.48 9.07
C THR A 29 -11.03 8.77 8.27
N THR A 30 -10.70 8.26 7.10
CA THR A 30 -11.66 7.56 6.25
C THR A 30 -12.25 6.33 6.94
N ASP A 31 -13.50 6.03 6.62
CA ASP A 31 -14.16 4.84 7.14
C ASP A 31 -13.53 3.55 6.64
N ARG A 32 -12.67 3.62 5.64
CA ARG A 32 -12.00 2.43 5.11
C ARG A 32 -10.89 1.91 6.00
N LEU A 33 -10.43 2.71 6.97
CA LEU A 33 -9.34 2.29 7.85
C LEU A 33 -9.73 1.07 8.66
N VAL A 34 -8.82 0.12 8.71
CA VAL A 34 -8.98 -1.12 9.46
C VAL A 34 -7.85 -1.21 10.47
N ASP A 35 -8.20 -1.55 11.71
CA ASP A 35 -7.21 -1.72 12.75
C ASP A 35 -6.66 -3.14 12.66
N MET A 36 -5.44 -3.26 12.16
CA MET A 36 -4.80 -4.55 11.96
C MET A 36 -3.58 -4.67 12.86
N PRO A 37 -3.38 -5.83 13.50
CA PRO A 37 -2.14 -6.03 14.23
C PRO A 37 -0.97 -5.94 13.27
N SER A 38 0.00 -5.14 13.62
CA SER A 38 1.19 -4.99 12.81
C SER A 38 2.38 -4.86 13.73
N GLY A 39 3.54 -5.26 13.23
CA GLY A 39 4.75 -5.11 13.99
C GLY A 39 5.27 -3.69 13.96
N ILE A 40 6.52 -3.53 14.37
CA ILE A 40 7.19 -2.25 14.29
C ILE A 40 7.59 -2.02 12.85
N HIS A 41 7.22 -0.86 12.32
CA HIS A 41 7.54 -0.52 10.94
C HIS A 41 8.49 0.66 10.90
N ARG A 42 9.41 0.62 9.93
CA ARG A 42 10.32 1.74 9.70
C ARG A 42 9.55 2.94 9.12
N HIS A 43 8.54 2.67 8.33
CA HIS A 43 7.75 3.70 7.65
C HIS A 43 6.32 3.65 8.14
N PRO A 44 5.57 4.76 8.05
CA PRO A 44 4.14 4.73 8.40
C PRO A 44 3.37 3.74 7.53
N VAL A 45 2.46 3.01 8.16
CA VAL A 45 1.63 2.01 7.48
C VAL A 45 0.20 2.13 7.99
N VAL A 46 -0.77 2.11 7.09
CA VAL A 46 -2.18 1.98 7.45
C VAL A 46 -2.79 0.86 6.59
N PHE A 47 -3.92 0.35 7.05
CA PHE A 47 -4.66 -0.69 6.33
C PHE A 47 -6.02 -0.16 5.98
N VAL A 48 -6.46 -0.40 4.75
CA VAL A 48 -7.76 0.05 4.26
C VAL A 48 -8.51 -1.13 3.66
N ALA A 49 -9.84 -1.12 3.83
CA ALA A 49 -10.69 -2.20 3.32
C ALA A 49 -11.48 -1.73 2.12
N TYR A 50 -11.42 -2.50 1.07
CA TYR A 50 -12.25 -2.36 -0.12
C TYR A 50 -12.96 -3.68 -0.35
N ARG A 51 -13.89 -3.68 -1.30
CA ARG A 51 -14.60 -4.92 -1.63
C ARG A 51 -13.63 -6.02 -2.05
N GLU A 52 -12.54 -5.62 -2.70
CA GLU A 52 -11.53 -6.56 -3.20
C GLU A 52 -10.65 -7.14 -2.09
N GLY A 53 -10.63 -6.54 -0.91
CA GLY A 53 -9.84 -7.03 0.20
C GLY A 53 -9.19 -5.92 0.97
N ILE A 54 -8.33 -6.31 1.91
CA ILE A 54 -7.62 -5.36 2.76
C ILE A 54 -6.26 -5.08 2.14
N SER A 55 -5.96 -3.80 1.99
CA SER A 55 -4.68 -3.35 1.44
C SER A 55 -3.88 -2.63 2.51
N ALA A 56 -2.58 -2.86 2.49
CA ALA A 56 -1.64 -2.11 3.32
C ALA A 56 -1.06 -0.98 2.49
N ILE A 57 -1.01 0.21 3.07
CA ILE A 57 -0.44 1.38 2.41
C ILE A 57 0.71 1.87 3.27
N LYS A 58 1.90 1.87 2.69
CA LYS A 58 3.12 2.28 3.39
C LYS A 58 3.66 3.53 2.72
N GLU A 59 3.88 4.57 3.50
CA GLU A 59 4.47 5.83 3.02
C GLU A 59 5.98 5.72 3.01
N LEU A 60 6.59 6.07 1.88
CA LEU A 60 8.05 6.12 1.78
C LEU A 60 8.39 6.96 0.54
N PRO A 61 9.66 7.40 0.43
CA PRO A 61 10.04 8.22 -0.74
C PRO A 61 9.66 7.55 -2.06
N VAL A 62 9.25 8.35 -3.02
CA VAL A 62 8.66 7.87 -4.26
C VAL A 62 9.55 6.87 -5.00
N ARG A 63 10.86 7.10 -4.99
CA ARG A 63 11.78 6.19 -5.66
C ARG A 63 11.75 4.80 -5.02
N LEU A 64 11.69 4.77 -3.70
CA LEU A 64 11.63 3.51 -2.97
C LEU A 64 10.30 2.81 -3.18
N ALA A 65 9.21 3.59 -3.24
CA ALA A 65 7.89 3.01 -3.49
C ALA A 65 7.85 2.31 -4.85
N ARG A 66 8.39 2.94 -5.88
CA ARG A 66 8.43 2.34 -7.20
C ARG A 66 9.31 1.10 -7.22
N HIS A 67 10.46 1.19 -6.58
CA HIS A 67 11.39 0.06 -6.53
C HIS A 67 10.76 -1.13 -5.83
N GLU A 68 10.11 -0.90 -4.71
CA GLU A 68 9.47 -1.98 -3.97
C GLU A 68 8.32 -2.59 -4.78
N PHE A 69 7.55 -1.75 -5.48
CA PHE A 69 6.48 -2.25 -6.34
C PHE A 69 7.03 -3.16 -7.44
N ASP A 70 8.07 -2.70 -8.13
CA ASP A 70 8.67 -3.47 -9.22
C ASP A 70 9.25 -4.78 -8.72
N MET A 71 9.89 -4.75 -7.56
CA MET A 71 10.49 -5.93 -6.97
C MET A 71 9.43 -6.97 -6.59
N LEU A 72 8.35 -6.51 -5.96
CA LEU A 72 7.26 -7.42 -5.60
C LEU A 72 6.60 -8.02 -6.84
N ARG A 73 6.43 -7.21 -7.89
CA ARG A 73 5.87 -7.71 -9.15
C ARG A 73 6.76 -8.79 -9.76
N ALA A 74 8.08 -8.56 -9.76
CA ALA A 74 9.01 -9.50 -10.34
C ALA A 74 9.04 -10.83 -9.59
N MET A 75 8.78 -10.80 -8.29
CA MET A 75 8.85 -11.99 -7.45
C MET A 75 7.50 -12.69 -7.27
N GLU A 76 6.45 -12.12 -7.83
CA GLU A 76 5.09 -12.55 -7.53
C GLU A 76 4.84 -14.01 -7.88
N ASP A 77 5.39 -14.46 -9.00
CA ASP A 77 5.19 -15.85 -9.44
C ASP A 77 6.03 -16.85 -8.65
N GLU A 78 7.09 -16.38 -8.02
CA GLU A 78 8.00 -17.25 -7.30
C GLU A 78 7.66 -17.38 -5.83
N THR A 79 6.97 -16.40 -5.28
CA THR A 79 6.68 -16.36 -3.85
C THR A 79 5.21 -16.12 -3.62
N ARG A 80 4.44 -17.19 -3.71
CA ARG A 80 3.00 -17.11 -3.53
C ARG A 80 2.56 -16.59 -2.19
N HIS A 81 3.46 -16.64 -1.23
CA HIS A 81 3.13 -16.27 0.15
C HIS A 81 3.40 -14.81 0.45
N MET A 82 3.88 -14.06 -0.52
CA MET A 82 4.10 -12.64 -0.34
C MET A 82 2.83 -11.87 -0.66
N ALA A 83 2.76 -10.67 -0.11
CA ALA A 83 1.66 -9.78 -0.41
C ALA A 83 1.69 -9.42 -1.90
N ARG A 84 0.50 -9.30 -2.47
CA ARG A 84 0.37 -8.91 -3.87
C ARG A 84 0.66 -7.43 -4.01
N ALA A 85 1.50 -7.06 -4.97
CA ALA A 85 1.75 -5.65 -5.30
C ALA A 85 0.51 -5.10 -6.01
N VAL A 86 -0.10 -4.08 -5.43
CA VAL A 86 -1.33 -3.49 -5.96
C VAL A 86 -1.05 -2.22 -6.73
N GLY A 87 -0.20 -1.36 -6.20
CA GLY A 87 0.08 -0.11 -6.87
C GLY A 87 1.10 0.71 -6.11
N HIS A 88 1.39 1.87 -6.68
CA HIS A 88 2.23 2.86 -6.01
C HIS A 88 1.66 4.24 -6.29
N VAL A 89 1.98 5.17 -5.39
CA VAL A 89 1.43 6.52 -5.44
C VAL A 89 2.56 7.51 -5.33
N GLU A 90 2.41 8.62 -6.02
CA GLU A 90 3.36 9.73 -5.97
C GLU A 90 2.61 11.00 -5.62
N ARG A 91 3.17 11.77 -4.69
CA ARG A 91 2.68 13.10 -4.36
C ARG A 91 3.60 14.12 -4.98
N PRO A 92 3.28 14.59 -6.21
CA PRO A 92 4.23 15.44 -6.94
C PRO A 92 4.44 16.83 -6.33
N TRP A 93 3.61 17.21 -5.37
CA TRP A 93 3.79 18.49 -4.68
C TRP A 93 4.86 18.44 -3.59
N LEU A 94 5.43 17.26 -3.33
CA LEU A 94 6.51 17.10 -2.35
C LEU A 94 7.81 16.78 -3.07
N GLN A 95 8.93 17.09 -2.41
CA GLN A 95 10.22 16.70 -2.93
C GLN A 95 10.34 15.16 -2.97
N PRO A 96 10.93 14.59 -4.03
CA PRO A 96 10.93 13.14 -4.21
C PRO A 96 11.62 12.35 -3.10
N ASP A 97 12.51 12.95 -2.35
CA ASP A 97 13.23 12.27 -1.28
C ASP A 97 12.55 12.41 0.09
N VAL A 98 11.47 13.18 0.16
CA VAL A 98 10.71 13.29 1.40
C VAL A 98 9.94 11.99 1.64
N GLU A 99 9.90 11.56 2.89
CA GLU A 99 9.29 10.28 3.23
C GLU A 99 7.85 10.16 2.79
N ALA A 100 7.08 11.23 2.89
CA ALA A 100 5.67 11.20 2.50
C ALA A 100 5.45 11.38 1.00
N SER A 101 6.53 11.46 0.19
CA SER A 101 6.37 11.76 -1.23
C SER A 101 5.78 10.59 -2.03
N GLY A 102 5.83 9.39 -1.51
CA GLY A 102 5.29 8.22 -2.20
C GLY A 102 4.63 7.24 -1.27
N ALA A 103 4.04 6.21 -1.84
CA ALA A 103 3.45 5.12 -1.10
C ALA A 103 3.44 3.86 -1.95
N ILE A 104 3.56 2.73 -1.30
CA ILE A 104 3.39 1.42 -1.93
C ILE A 104 2.13 0.80 -1.37
N ILE A 105 1.32 0.20 -2.24
CA ILE A 105 0.08 -0.45 -1.85
C ILE A 105 0.22 -1.95 -2.11
N THR A 106 0.01 -2.74 -1.07
CA THR A 106 0.05 -4.19 -1.17
C THR A 106 -1.24 -4.75 -0.59
N ARG A 107 -1.60 -5.97 -1.02
CA ARG A 107 -2.79 -6.63 -0.52
C ARG A 107 -2.42 -8.01 -0.01
N PHE A 108 -3.00 -8.37 1.13
CA PHE A 108 -2.80 -9.70 1.66
C PHE A 108 -3.48 -10.73 0.75
N VAL A 109 -2.77 -11.80 0.48
CA VAL A 109 -3.32 -12.93 -0.26
C VAL A 109 -3.62 -14.00 0.76
N ARG A 110 -4.85 -14.55 0.72
CA ARG A 110 -5.29 -15.47 1.75
C ARG A 110 -4.33 -16.64 1.95
N HIS A 111 -3.88 -17.21 0.87
CA HIS A 111 -2.97 -18.36 0.98
C HIS A 111 -1.54 -17.98 1.32
N ALA A 112 -1.27 -16.70 1.53
CA ALA A 112 0.01 -16.26 2.07
C ALA A 112 0.13 -16.54 3.57
N PHE A 113 -0.93 -17.09 4.18
CA PHE A 113 -0.92 -17.43 5.60
C PHE A 113 -1.26 -18.89 5.81
N PRO A 114 -0.56 -19.80 5.14
CA PRO A 114 -0.90 -21.22 5.25
C PRO A 114 -0.72 -21.74 6.67
N TYR A 115 0.26 -21.23 7.39
CA TYR A 115 0.48 -21.66 8.75
C TYR A 115 -0.70 -21.33 9.67
N ARG A 116 -1.47 -20.30 9.35
CA ARG A 116 -2.64 -19.97 10.15
C ARG A 116 -3.65 -21.08 10.11
N GLU A 117 -3.79 -21.69 8.96
CA GLU A 117 -4.70 -22.81 8.81
C GLU A 117 -4.20 -24.02 9.57
N LEU A 118 -2.89 -24.16 9.67
CA LEU A 118 -2.31 -25.27 10.39
C LEU A 118 -2.41 -25.08 11.90
N VAL A 119 -2.36 -23.85 12.35
CA VAL A 119 -2.40 -23.54 13.77
C VAL A 119 -3.81 -23.65 14.31
N LEU A 120 -4.78 -23.49 13.50
CA LEU A 120 -6.18 -23.55 13.88
C LEU A 120 -6.61 -25.01 14.25
#